data_f25d6c7f8678325a4774ce7ededed4e9
#
_entry.id   f25d6c7f8678325a4774ce7ededed4e9
#
_cell.length_a   1.000
_cell.length_b   1.000
_cell.length_c   1.000
_cell.angle_alpha   90.00
_cell.angle_beta   90.00
_cell.angle_gamma   90.00
#
_symmetry.space_group_name_H-M   'P 1'
#
loop_
_entity.id
_entity.type
_entity.pdbx_description
1 polymer ?
#
loop_
_entity_poly.entity_id
_entity_poly.type
_entity_poly.pdbx_seq_one_letter_code
_entity_poly.pdbx_strand_id
1 'polypeptide(L)'
;MKQFFKNYGFITSMLLGIAAGCVFGWLWPEQAGNLSWLGTIFTNLMFCVVVPMVFCSICSAIANMDSMKKAGKIMGTTVATFCVTAGIAAIIMYIVCRIFPLVQGQYTVTEGEVGETLGVADMIVNFFTKPDFMELWSRRAILPLIIFAILCGFGIQMSGGKETMTAKLLNDVTGCIMNVVKIITYYAPIGFFGFFANLVADYGPELIGDYSRTLLIYYVLCFAYMFTFFPLYARFGGGKGAIKVMFKNLFKPAAVSFGTCSSVATIPTNMEAAEETGISKDVTNIVLPLGATMHMDGSAMSAIIKVAFLFGIFGKDFGTGEAILAIVVAIFSSVAMSGIPGGGGTGELVLCTIFFPDQMAIAYPIAIALGNLVDPPATMLNAAGDYVASFIVERFVSGKDWLQKHLAAKK
;
A
#
# COMPACT_ATOMS: atom_id res chain seq x y z
N MET A 1 11.22 8.47 25.95
CA MET A 1 10.85 9.65 25.14
C MET A 1 11.72 9.84 23.90
N LYS A 2 13.07 9.96 24.00
CA LYS A 2 13.92 10.18 22.79
C LYS A 2 13.75 9.11 21.69
N GLN A 3 13.59 7.86 22.05
CA GLN A 3 13.41 6.75 21.10
C GLN A 3 12.00 6.77 20.43
N PHE A 4 10.97 7.19 21.16
CA PHE A 4 9.63 7.42 20.65
C PHE A 4 9.64 8.53 19.59
N PHE A 5 10.21 9.68 19.87
CA PHE A 5 10.32 10.78 18.90
C PHE A 5 11.20 10.42 17.69
N LYS A 6 12.20 9.57 17.86
CA LYS A 6 13.02 9.10 16.74
C LYS A 6 12.22 8.20 15.76
N ASN A 7 11.31 7.38 16.30
CA ASN A 7 10.52 6.43 15.49
C ASN A 7 9.20 7.04 14.98
N TYR A 8 8.56 7.90 15.78
CA TYR A 8 7.23 8.44 15.47
C TYR A 8 7.21 9.96 15.23
N GLY A 9 8.36 10.62 15.28
CA GLY A 9 8.44 12.09 15.17
C GLY A 9 7.83 12.62 13.88
N PHE A 10 8.01 11.91 12.78
CA PHE A 10 7.42 12.27 11.49
C PHE A 10 5.87 12.16 11.53
N ILE A 11 5.35 11.00 11.93
CA ILE A 11 3.89 10.77 12.03
C ILE A 11 3.27 11.77 13.00
N THR A 12 3.91 12.00 14.15
CA THR A 12 3.45 12.97 15.15
C THR A 12 3.44 14.40 14.60
N SER A 13 4.49 14.82 13.89
CA SER A 13 4.54 16.17 13.31
C SER A 13 3.51 16.36 12.19
N MET A 14 3.27 15.33 11.38
CA MET A 14 2.24 15.33 10.36
C MET A 14 0.84 15.43 10.97
N LEU A 15 0.54 14.63 12.01
CA LEU A 15 -0.74 14.69 12.73
C LEU A 15 -0.97 16.06 13.37
N LEU A 16 0.08 16.65 13.96
CA LEU A 16 0.02 18.01 14.51
C LEU A 16 -0.23 19.04 13.40
N GLY A 17 0.38 18.90 12.22
CA GLY A 17 0.13 19.75 11.06
C GLY A 17 -1.33 19.66 10.61
N ILE A 18 -1.87 18.44 10.47
CA ILE A 18 -3.27 18.20 10.11
C ILE A 18 -4.21 18.82 11.17
N ALA A 19 -4.01 18.50 12.44
CA ALA A 19 -4.86 19.00 13.52
C ALA A 19 -4.84 20.54 13.61
N ALA A 20 -3.65 21.13 13.53
CA ALA A 20 -3.51 22.59 13.53
C ALA A 20 -4.17 23.23 12.30
N GLY A 21 -4.04 22.59 11.11
CA GLY A 21 -4.72 23.03 9.89
C GLY A 21 -6.24 22.98 10.03
N CYS A 22 -6.78 21.86 10.53
CA CYS A 22 -8.22 21.72 10.78
C CYS A 22 -8.75 22.80 11.74
N VAL A 23 -8.06 23.01 12.86
CA VAL A 23 -8.46 24.06 13.84
C VAL A 23 -8.36 25.45 13.22
N PHE A 24 -7.30 25.73 12.46
CA PHE A 24 -7.14 27.01 11.80
C PHE A 24 -8.22 27.24 10.73
N GLY A 25 -8.51 26.27 9.89
CA GLY A 25 -9.57 26.35 8.87
C GLY A 25 -10.97 26.55 9.45
N TRP A 26 -11.24 25.94 10.63
CA TRP A 26 -12.48 26.12 11.34
C TRP A 26 -12.62 27.52 11.98
N LEU A 27 -11.54 28.03 12.60
CA LEU A 27 -11.59 29.31 13.32
C LEU A 27 -11.44 30.54 12.39
N TRP A 28 -10.68 30.39 11.30
CA TRP A 28 -10.35 31.50 10.37
C TRP A 28 -10.52 31.06 8.89
N PRO A 29 -11.74 30.73 8.45
CA PRO A 29 -11.96 30.19 7.10
C PRO A 29 -11.53 31.13 5.98
N GLU A 30 -11.74 32.45 6.10
CA GLU A 30 -11.33 33.42 5.07
C GLU A 30 -9.80 33.45 4.87
N GLN A 31 -9.03 33.35 5.95
CA GLN A 31 -7.56 33.33 5.90
C GLN A 31 -7.00 32.01 5.45
N ALA A 32 -7.72 30.92 5.74
CA ALA A 32 -7.29 29.57 5.41
C ALA A 32 -7.17 29.34 3.90
N GLY A 33 -8.06 29.92 3.10
CA GLY A 33 -7.99 29.87 1.64
C GLY A 33 -6.66 30.40 1.07
N ASN A 34 -6.07 31.41 1.73
CA ASN A 34 -4.78 31.96 1.33
C ASN A 34 -3.58 31.05 1.64
N LEU A 35 -3.78 29.93 2.34
CA LEU A 35 -2.72 28.97 2.71
C LEU A 35 -2.68 27.74 1.81
N SER A 36 -3.59 27.60 0.86
CA SER A 36 -3.70 26.47 -0.06
C SER A 36 -2.40 26.18 -0.83
N TRP A 37 -1.60 27.21 -1.15
CA TRP A 37 -0.34 27.09 -1.85
C TRP A 37 0.70 26.24 -1.10
N LEU A 38 0.65 26.20 0.24
CA LEU A 38 1.52 25.33 1.04
C LEU A 38 1.27 23.84 0.72
N GLY A 39 0.00 23.45 0.65
CA GLY A 39 -0.39 22.09 0.27
C GLY A 39 -0.05 21.80 -1.20
N THR A 40 -0.26 22.77 -2.08
CA THR A 40 0.02 22.65 -3.52
C THR A 40 1.51 22.41 -3.79
N ILE A 41 2.42 23.09 -3.08
CA ILE A 41 3.86 22.83 -3.19
C ILE A 41 4.18 21.38 -2.83
N PHE A 42 3.67 20.89 -1.70
CA PHE A 42 3.89 19.51 -1.28
C PHE A 42 3.41 18.52 -2.34
N THR A 43 2.18 18.69 -2.80
CA THR A 43 1.55 17.83 -3.79
C THR A 43 2.32 17.81 -5.10
N ASN A 44 2.73 18.98 -5.60
CA ASN A 44 3.47 19.09 -6.85
C ASN A 44 4.87 18.45 -6.76
N LEU A 45 5.57 18.63 -5.64
CA LEU A 45 6.85 17.95 -5.41
C LEU A 45 6.68 16.44 -5.40
N MET A 46 5.64 15.92 -4.74
CA MET A 46 5.34 14.49 -4.77
C MET A 46 5.00 14.00 -6.18
N PHE A 47 4.23 14.76 -6.94
CA PHE A 47 3.91 14.41 -8.33
C PHE A 47 5.14 14.29 -9.24
N CYS A 48 6.18 15.10 -9.02
CA CYS A 48 7.39 15.04 -9.82
C CYS A 48 8.18 13.74 -9.65
N VAL A 49 8.14 13.13 -8.45
CA VAL A 49 8.93 11.93 -8.17
C VAL A 49 8.21 10.63 -8.51
N VAL A 50 6.89 10.65 -8.69
CA VAL A 50 6.09 9.42 -8.82
C VAL A 50 6.44 8.63 -10.07
N VAL A 51 6.45 9.26 -11.24
CA VAL A 51 6.69 8.57 -12.51
C VAL A 51 8.05 7.86 -12.52
N PRO A 52 9.18 8.53 -12.24
CA PRO A 52 10.46 7.86 -12.18
C PRO A 52 10.55 6.83 -11.05
N MET A 53 9.89 7.05 -9.91
CA MET A 53 9.86 6.10 -8.81
C MET A 53 9.16 4.79 -9.21
N VAL A 54 7.96 4.88 -9.79
CA VAL A 54 7.20 3.70 -10.25
C VAL A 54 8.01 2.88 -11.24
N PHE A 55 8.57 3.53 -12.26
CA PHE A 55 9.36 2.83 -13.28
C PHE A 55 10.58 2.14 -12.67
N CYS A 56 11.43 2.88 -11.96
CA CYS A 56 12.69 2.34 -11.45
C CYS A 56 12.47 1.26 -10.37
N SER A 57 11.51 1.46 -9.46
CA SER A 57 11.26 0.48 -8.39
C SER A 57 10.73 -0.85 -8.91
N ILE A 58 9.79 -0.83 -9.87
CA ILE A 58 9.23 -2.05 -10.45
C ILE A 58 10.28 -2.78 -11.30
N CYS A 59 10.97 -2.07 -12.19
CA CYS A 59 12.05 -2.66 -12.98
C CYS A 59 13.13 -3.30 -12.09
N SER A 60 13.55 -2.57 -11.05
CA SER A 60 14.54 -3.04 -10.09
C SER A 60 14.06 -4.27 -9.32
N ALA A 61 12.82 -4.27 -8.82
CA ALA A 61 12.26 -5.41 -8.09
C ALA A 61 12.28 -6.69 -8.92
N ILE A 62 11.85 -6.62 -10.19
CA ILE A 62 11.78 -7.77 -11.09
C ILE A 62 13.20 -8.20 -11.53
N ALA A 63 14.07 -7.24 -11.87
CA ALA A 63 15.44 -7.53 -12.30
C ALA A 63 16.27 -8.27 -11.23
N ASN A 64 15.97 -8.03 -9.94
CA ASN A 64 16.68 -8.63 -8.82
C ASN A 64 16.11 -9.98 -8.33
N MET A 65 15.06 -10.50 -8.97
CA MET A 65 14.53 -11.83 -8.63
C MET A 65 15.54 -12.92 -8.93
N ASP A 66 15.81 -13.81 -7.95
CA ASP A 66 16.80 -14.89 -8.10
C ASP A 66 16.36 -16.00 -9.06
N SER A 67 17.37 -16.66 -9.70
CA SER A 67 17.22 -17.66 -10.74
C SER A 67 16.30 -18.87 -10.41
N MET A 68 15.54 -19.25 -11.39
CA MET A 68 14.21 -19.87 -11.44
C MET A 68 14.04 -21.38 -11.24
N LYS A 69 15.05 -22.24 -11.04
CA LYS A 69 14.77 -23.69 -11.16
C LYS A 69 14.29 -24.42 -9.89
N LYS A 70 14.75 -24.03 -8.70
CA LYS A 70 14.23 -24.60 -7.41
C LYS A 70 13.34 -23.58 -6.68
N ALA A 71 13.68 -22.32 -6.82
CA ALA A 71 12.91 -21.18 -6.33
C ALA A 71 11.57 -21.00 -7.05
N GLY A 72 11.42 -21.47 -8.29
CA GLY A 72 10.24 -21.22 -9.12
C GLY A 72 8.92 -21.75 -8.50
N LYS A 73 8.93 -22.93 -7.89
CA LYS A 73 7.75 -23.46 -7.22
C LYS A 73 7.42 -22.66 -5.95
N ILE A 74 8.43 -22.35 -5.13
CA ILE A 74 8.26 -21.57 -3.91
C ILE A 74 7.77 -20.18 -4.30
N MET A 75 8.44 -19.52 -5.24
CA MET A 75 8.11 -18.18 -5.72
C MET A 75 6.70 -18.11 -6.33
N GLY A 76 6.34 -19.03 -7.24
CA GLY A 76 5.01 -19.08 -7.84
C GLY A 76 3.91 -19.29 -6.80
N THR A 77 4.13 -20.20 -5.83
CA THR A 77 3.18 -20.41 -4.72
C THR A 77 3.08 -19.18 -3.82
N THR A 78 4.21 -18.49 -3.58
CA THR A 78 4.27 -17.28 -2.77
C THR A 78 3.47 -16.14 -3.43
N VAL A 79 3.74 -15.84 -4.69
CA VAL A 79 3.02 -14.79 -5.43
C VAL A 79 1.53 -15.11 -5.50
N ALA A 80 1.16 -16.36 -5.82
CA ALA A 80 -0.24 -16.78 -5.84
C ALA A 80 -0.90 -16.61 -4.46
N THR A 81 -0.21 -16.96 -3.37
CA THR A 81 -0.71 -16.76 -1.99
C THR A 81 -0.95 -15.29 -1.73
N PHE A 82 0.01 -14.41 -2.02
CA PHE A 82 -0.08 -12.97 -1.80
C PHE A 82 -1.23 -12.33 -2.61
N CYS A 83 -1.40 -12.71 -3.88
CA CYS A 83 -2.52 -12.21 -4.68
C CYS A 83 -3.87 -12.63 -4.12
N VAL A 84 -3.98 -13.88 -3.65
CA VAL A 84 -5.24 -14.41 -3.08
C VAL A 84 -5.57 -13.73 -1.77
N THR A 85 -4.60 -13.58 -0.85
CA THR A 85 -4.84 -12.93 0.45
C THR A 85 -5.16 -11.45 0.28
N ALA A 86 -4.44 -10.73 -0.59
CA ALA A 86 -4.73 -9.34 -0.92
C ALA A 86 -6.14 -9.16 -1.53
N GLY A 87 -6.55 -10.08 -2.43
CA GLY A 87 -7.90 -10.10 -2.98
C GLY A 87 -8.97 -10.31 -1.91
N ILE A 88 -8.76 -11.25 -0.99
CA ILE A 88 -9.68 -11.48 0.15
C ILE A 88 -9.75 -10.23 1.03
N ALA A 89 -8.63 -9.61 1.36
CA ALA A 89 -8.56 -8.43 2.18
C ALA A 89 -9.31 -7.24 1.53
N ALA A 90 -9.10 -7.02 0.24
CA ALA A 90 -9.78 -5.98 -0.53
C ALA A 90 -11.30 -6.19 -0.60
N ILE A 91 -11.76 -7.43 -0.85
CA ILE A 91 -13.20 -7.79 -0.87
C ILE A 91 -13.85 -7.53 0.48
N ILE A 92 -13.19 -7.92 1.57
CA ILE A 92 -13.71 -7.71 2.93
C ILE A 92 -13.86 -6.20 3.21
N MET A 93 -12.84 -5.40 2.85
CA MET A 93 -12.92 -3.96 3.03
C MET A 93 -14.07 -3.37 2.21
N TYR A 94 -14.26 -3.80 0.95
CA TYR A 94 -15.39 -3.36 0.13
C TYR A 94 -16.73 -3.64 0.81
N ILE A 95 -16.92 -4.88 1.30
CA ILE A 95 -18.15 -5.25 2.03
C ILE A 95 -18.36 -4.35 3.23
N VAL A 96 -17.30 -4.07 4.00
CA VAL A 96 -17.39 -3.18 5.19
C VAL A 96 -17.74 -1.75 4.78
N CYS A 97 -17.16 -1.23 3.70
CA CYS A 97 -17.51 0.11 3.18
C CYS A 97 -18.97 0.21 2.72
N ARG A 98 -19.54 -0.90 2.20
CA ARG A 98 -20.98 -0.94 1.82
C ARG A 98 -21.91 -1.01 3.03
N ILE A 99 -21.50 -1.64 4.13
CA ILE A 99 -22.29 -1.76 5.36
C ILE A 99 -22.18 -0.47 6.20
N PHE A 100 -21.00 0.13 6.26
CA PHE A 100 -20.71 1.30 7.07
C PHE A 100 -20.29 2.47 6.16
N PRO A 101 -21.23 3.36 5.78
CA PRO A 101 -20.91 4.54 4.99
C PRO A 101 -19.80 5.38 5.65
N LEU A 102 -18.75 5.68 4.90
CA LEU A 102 -17.57 6.39 5.41
C LEU A 102 -17.84 7.89 5.53
N VAL A 103 -18.53 8.44 4.54
CA VAL A 103 -18.84 9.86 4.41
C VAL A 103 -20.32 10.07 4.71
N GLN A 104 -20.62 11.02 5.58
CA GLN A 104 -21.99 11.43 5.95
C GLN A 104 -22.25 12.90 5.63
N GLY A 105 -21.19 13.71 5.46
CA GLY A 105 -21.27 15.07 5.01
C GLY A 105 -21.75 15.16 3.56
N GLN A 106 -22.41 16.27 3.21
CA GLN A 106 -22.70 16.62 1.81
C GLN A 106 -21.69 17.65 1.36
N TYR A 107 -20.83 17.26 0.42
CA TYR A 107 -19.76 18.10 -0.09
C TYR A 107 -20.12 18.54 -1.51
N THR A 108 -20.11 19.85 -1.76
CA THR A 108 -20.28 20.38 -3.11
C THR A 108 -18.91 20.49 -3.76
N VAL A 109 -18.55 19.51 -4.55
CA VAL A 109 -17.31 19.53 -5.33
C VAL A 109 -17.66 19.93 -6.76
N THR A 110 -17.00 20.94 -7.28
CA THR A 110 -17.18 21.36 -8.68
C THR A 110 -16.76 20.22 -9.59
N GLU A 111 -17.68 19.69 -10.38
CA GLU A 111 -17.35 18.68 -11.39
C GLU A 111 -16.38 19.29 -12.40
N GLY A 112 -15.23 18.65 -12.60
CA GLY A 112 -14.38 18.91 -13.76
C GLY A 112 -15.14 18.50 -15.04
N GLU A 113 -14.86 19.14 -16.16
CA GLU A 113 -15.46 18.79 -17.44
C GLU A 113 -15.30 17.30 -17.71
N VAL A 114 -16.42 16.61 -17.94
CA VAL A 114 -16.45 15.19 -18.28
C VAL A 114 -15.83 15.05 -19.67
N GLY A 115 -14.62 14.50 -19.75
CA GLY A 115 -13.99 14.15 -21.01
C GLY A 115 -14.84 13.16 -21.80
N GLU A 116 -14.69 13.17 -23.13
CA GLU A 116 -15.41 12.26 -24.03
C GLU A 116 -15.30 10.80 -23.55
N THR A 117 -16.43 10.10 -23.48
CA THR A 117 -16.50 8.69 -23.14
C THR A 117 -15.85 7.86 -24.24
N LEU A 118 -14.65 7.37 -23.99
CA LEU A 118 -13.95 6.45 -24.88
C LEU A 118 -14.72 5.13 -25.00
N GLY A 119 -14.67 4.49 -26.16
CA GLY A 119 -15.18 3.15 -26.34
C GLY A 119 -14.49 2.14 -25.43
N VAL A 120 -15.18 1.07 -25.03
CA VAL A 120 -14.63 0.05 -24.11
C VAL A 120 -13.29 -0.53 -24.63
N ALA A 121 -13.16 -0.75 -25.93
CA ALA A 121 -11.93 -1.23 -26.55
C ALA A 121 -10.78 -0.22 -26.41
N ASP A 122 -11.05 1.06 -26.66
CA ASP A 122 -10.07 2.14 -26.52
C ASP A 122 -9.68 2.34 -25.04
N MET A 123 -10.63 2.18 -24.12
CA MET A 123 -10.34 2.18 -22.69
C MET A 123 -9.37 1.06 -22.32
N ILE A 124 -9.60 -0.17 -22.80
CA ILE A 124 -8.70 -1.32 -22.55
C ILE A 124 -7.32 -1.05 -23.15
N VAL A 125 -7.24 -0.60 -24.41
CA VAL A 125 -5.95 -0.28 -25.06
C VAL A 125 -5.19 0.79 -24.29
N ASN A 126 -5.87 1.90 -23.94
CA ASN A 126 -5.27 2.99 -23.17
C ASN A 126 -4.87 2.60 -21.73
N PHE A 127 -5.55 1.60 -21.15
CA PHE A 127 -5.22 1.05 -19.84
C PHE A 127 -3.89 0.27 -19.87
N PHE A 128 -3.63 -0.48 -20.94
CA PHE A 128 -2.47 -1.36 -21.04
C PHE A 128 -1.29 -0.74 -21.76
N THR A 129 -1.49 0.19 -22.70
CA THR A 129 -0.45 0.65 -23.63
C THR A 129 -0.53 2.15 -23.90
N LYS A 130 0.59 2.70 -24.37
CA LYS A 130 0.68 4.01 -25.03
C LYS A 130 1.48 3.86 -26.31
N PRO A 131 1.15 4.63 -27.36
CA PRO A 131 1.79 4.50 -28.67
C PRO A 131 3.23 5.02 -28.70
N ASP A 132 3.57 5.96 -27.77
CA ASP A 132 4.89 6.58 -27.71
C ASP A 132 5.50 6.42 -26.31
N PHE A 133 6.80 6.14 -26.29
CA PHE A 133 7.60 6.02 -25.06
C PHE A 133 7.53 7.30 -24.20
N MET A 134 7.53 8.46 -24.84
CA MET A 134 7.46 9.73 -24.11
C MET A 134 6.11 9.94 -23.41
N GLU A 135 5.03 9.38 -23.95
CA GLU A 135 3.70 9.44 -23.32
C GLU A 135 3.62 8.60 -22.04
N LEU A 136 4.47 7.58 -21.89
CA LEU A 136 4.56 6.79 -20.66
C LEU A 136 5.07 7.61 -19.46
N TRP A 137 5.89 8.65 -19.70
CA TRP A 137 6.43 9.51 -18.64
C TRP A 137 5.43 10.56 -18.15
N SER A 138 4.16 10.22 -18.17
CA SER A 138 3.07 11.06 -17.68
C SER A 138 2.34 10.38 -16.53
N ARG A 139 1.92 11.17 -15.54
CA ARG A 139 1.03 10.70 -14.46
C ARG A 139 -0.29 10.12 -15.00
N ARG A 140 -0.76 10.60 -16.16
CA ARG A 140 -1.95 10.09 -16.83
C ARG A 140 -1.76 8.72 -17.48
N ALA A 141 -0.53 8.22 -17.55
CA ALA A 141 -0.16 6.92 -18.14
C ALA A 141 0.45 5.94 -17.11
N ILE A 142 0.09 6.07 -15.82
CA ILE A 142 0.69 5.25 -14.75
C ILE A 142 0.48 3.74 -14.97
N LEU A 143 -0.69 3.30 -15.41
CA LEU A 143 -0.94 1.88 -15.66
C LEU A 143 -0.13 1.32 -16.82
N PRO A 144 -0.13 1.94 -18.03
CA PRO A 144 0.78 1.59 -19.09
C PRO A 144 2.26 1.60 -18.64
N LEU A 145 2.66 2.59 -17.83
CA LEU A 145 4.01 2.68 -17.29
C LEU A 145 4.37 1.48 -16.39
N ILE A 146 3.46 1.05 -15.51
CA ILE A 146 3.64 -0.13 -14.66
C ILE A 146 3.86 -1.38 -15.52
N ILE A 147 3.01 -1.59 -16.53
CA ILE A 147 3.13 -2.74 -17.43
C ILE A 147 4.45 -2.72 -18.19
N PHE A 148 4.81 -1.56 -18.73
CA PHE A 148 6.09 -1.39 -19.43
C PHE A 148 7.30 -1.60 -18.50
N ALA A 149 7.23 -1.13 -17.25
CA ALA A 149 8.26 -1.36 -16.25
C ALA A 149 8.44 -2.84 -15.90
N ILE A 150 7.32 -3.59 -15.83
CA ILE A 150 7.34 -5.06 -15.64
C ILE A 150 8.07 -5.73 -16.82
N LEU A 151 7.74 -5.36 -18.05
CA LEU A 151 8.38 -5.89 -19.25
C LEU A 151 9.87 -5.55 -19.29
N CYS A 152 10.26 -4.32 -18.95
CA CYS A 152 11.64 -3.91 -18.83
C CYS A 152 12.40 -4.72 -17.76
N GLY A 153 11.78 -4.94 -16.60
CA GLY A 153 12.35 -5.78 -15.54
C GLY A 153 12.62 -7.21 -15.99
N PHE A 154 11.68 -7.83 -16.71
CA PHE A 154 11.90 -9.14 -17.32
C PHE A 154 12.98 -9.10 -18.41
N GLY A 155 13.03 -8.06 -19.25
CA GLY A 155 14.10 -7.88 -20.25
C GLY A 155 15.48 -7.83 -19.60
N ILE A 156 15.63 -7.10 -18.50
CA ILE A 156 16.88 -7.04 -17.73
C ILE A 156 17.20 -8.42 -17.13
N GLN A 157 16.21 -9.12 -16.59
CA GLN A 157 16.41 -10.45 -16.02
C GLN A 157 16.88 -11.46 -17.06
N MET A 158 16.31 -11.44 -18.27
CA MET A 158 16.75 -12.28 -19.40
C MET A 158 18.17 -11.93 -19.89
N SER A 159 18.61 -10.70 -19.66
CA SER A 159 19.95 -10.22 -20.04
C SER A 159 21.04 -10.51 -19.00
N GLY A 160 20.71 -11.17 -17.89
CA GLY A 160 21.66 -11.51 -16.82
C GLY A 160 21.23 -11.08 -15.43
N GLY A 161 20.04 -10.48 -15.30
CA GLY A 161 19.39 -10.16 -14.01
C GLY A 161 20.20 -9.18 -13.15
N LYS A 162 20.28 -9.46 -11.85
CA LYS A 162 20.90 -8.60 -10.83
C LYS A 162 22.39 -8.28 -11.06
N GLU A 163 23.09 -9.09 -11.85
CA GLU A 163 24.52 -8.88 -12.14
C GLU A 163 24.74 -7.81 -13.23
N THR A 164 23.69 -7.47 -13.98
CA THR A 164 23.80 -6.45 -15.04
C THR A 164 24.01 -5.05 -14.46
N MET A 165 24.72 -4.21 -15.20
CA MET A 165 24.92 -2.80 -14.85
C MET A 165 23.59 -2.05 -14.79
N THR A 166 22.65 -2.40 -15.67
CA THR A 166 21.30 -1.81 -15.70
C THR A 166 20.52 -2.09 -14.42
N ALA A 167 20.55 -3.32 -13.90
CA ALA A 167 19.89 -3.65 -12.63
C ALA A 167 20.50 -2.87 -11.46
N LYS A 168 21.83 -2.79 -11.39
CA LYS A 168 22.57 -2.02 -10.36
C LYS A 168 22.24 -0.53 -10.45
N LEU A 169 22.22 0.04 -11.66
CA LEU A 169 21.85 1.44 -11.88
C LEU A 169 20.41 1.72 -11.41
N LEU A 170 19.44 0.88 -11.76
CA LEU A 170 18.05 1.05 -11.35
C LEU A 170 17.87 0.95 -9.82
N ASN A 171 18.64 0.08 -9.14
CA ASN A 171 18.70 0.03 -7.69
C ASN A 171 19.19 1.36 -7.10
N ASP A 172 20.29 1.87 -7.60
CA ASP A 172 20.89 3.12 -7.13
C ASP A 172 19.96 4.31 -7.38
N VAL A 173 19.35 4.40 -8.57
CA VAL A 173 18.39 5.44 -8.93
C VAL A 173 17.16 5.35 -8.02
N THR A 174 16.64 4.14 -7.77
CA THR A 174 15.51 3.94 -6.83
C THR A 174 15.88 4.46 -5.44
N GLY A 175 17.07 4.13 -4.93
CA GLY A 175 17.59 4.64 -3.66
C GLY A 175 17.69 6.17 -3.63
N CYS A 176 18.18 6.79 -4.70
CA CYS A 176 18.24 8.25 -4.83
C CYS A 176 16.84 8.88 -4.79
N ILE A 177 15.89 8.35 -5.55
CA ILE A 177 14.51 8.85 -5.58
C ILE A 177 13.86 8.72 -4.21
N MET A 178 14.06 7.60 -3.50
CA MET A 178 13.56 7.42 -2.14
C MET A 178 14.13 8.45 -1.15
N ASN A 179 15.39 8.82 -1.31
CA ASN A 179 15.97 9.92 -0.50
C ASN A 179 15.34 11.27 -0.84
N VAL A 180 15.02 11.54 -2.11
CA VAL A 180 14.28 12.74 -2.53
C VAL A 180 12.89 12.76 -1.88
N VAL A 181 12.15 11.65 -1.94
CA VAL A 181 10.85 11.51 -1.27
C VAL A 181 10.98 11.81 0.23
N LYS A 182 12.01 11.26 0.88
CA LYS A 182 12.27 11.52 2.30
C LYS A 182 12.52 13.01 2.59
N ILE A 183 13.24 13.71 1.72
CA ILE A 183 13.46 15.16 1.83
C ILE A 183 12.13 15.92 1.70
N ILE A 184 11.33 15.59 0.68
CA ILE A 184 10.01 16.21 0.47
C ILE A 184 9.10 15.97 1.68
N THR A 185 9.19 14.77 2.26
CA THR A 185 8.41 14.37 3.44
C THR A 185 8.69 15.24 4.68
N TYR A 186 9.88 15.82 4.83
CA TYR A 186 10.11 16.81 5.90
C TYR A 186 9.24 18.07 5.77
N TYR A 187 8.82 18.39 4.57
CA TYR A 187 7.90 19.52 4.32
C TYR A 187 6.43 19.13 4.54
N ALA A 188 6.10 17.82 4.60
CA ALA A 188 4.72 17.33 4.69
C ALA A 188 3.89 17.95 5.84
N PRO A 189 4.40 18.14 7.09
CA PRO A 189 3.61 18.76 8.16
C PRO A 189 3.11 20.18 7.80
N ILE A 190 3.93 20.97 7.10
CA ILE A 190 3.58 22.31 6.64
C ILE A 190 2.59 22.23 5.47
N GLY A 191 2.84 21.34 4.52
CA GLY A 191 1.95 21.10 3.39
C GLY A 191 0.56 20.66 3.84
N PHE A 192 0.49 19.71 4.78
CA PHE A 192 -0.80 19.25 5.34
C PHE A 192 -1.50 20.31 6.18
N PHE A 193 -0.76 21.12 6.93
CA PHE A 193 -1.37 22.26 7.62
C PHE A 193 -2.12 23.17 6.64
N GLY A 194 -1.48 23.64 5.58
CA GLY A 194 -2.11 24.50 4.59
C GLY A 194 -3.24 23.83 3.83
N PHE A 195 -3.05 22.55 3.45
CA PHE A 195 -4.06 21.78 2.75
C PHE A 195 -5.32 21.57 3.60
N PHE A 196 -5.18 21.10 4.85
CA PHE A 196 -6.32 20.85 5.73
C PHE A 196 -6.98 22.12 6.25
N ALA A 197 -6.23 23.22 6.40
CA ALA A 197 -6.81 24.52 6.71
C ALA A 197 -7.78 24.95 5.60
N ASN A 198 -7.34 24.88 4.35
CA ASN A 198 -8.20 25.20 3.20
C ASN A 198 -9.38 24.21 3.09
N LEU A 199 -9.12 22.91 3.24
CA LEU A 199 -10.13 21.86 3.08
C LEU A 199 -11.27 22.00 4.11
N VAL A 200 -10.94 22.30 5.37
CA VAL A 200 -11.95 22.52 6.42
C VAL A 200 -12.68 23.87 6.24
N ALA A 201 -12.01 24.86 5.72
CA ALA A 201 -12.64 26.14 5.36
C ALA A 201 -13.70 25.95 4.25
N ASP A 202 -13.38 25.14 3.23
CA ASP A 202 -14.25 24.92 2.08
C ASP A 202 -15.40 23.93 2.39
N TYR A 203 -15.12 22.88 3.15
CA TYR A 203 -16.05 21.74 3.35
C TYR A 203 -16.64 21.64 4.78
N GLY A 204 -16.18 22.43 5.71
CA GLY A 204 -16.67 22.45 7.08
C GLY A 204 -16.02 21.39 8.01
N PRO A 205 -16.36 21.42 9.32
CA PRO A 205 -15.82 20.51 10.33
C PRO A 205 -16.35 19.08 10.21
N GLU A 206 -17.43 18.83 9.46
CA GLU A 206 -18.01 17.51 9.19
C GLU A 206 -16.98 16.57 8.56
N LEU A 207 -16.07 17.11 7.74
CA LEU A 207 -14.98 16.36 7.13
C LEU A 207 -14.08 15.68 8.16
N ILE A 208 -13.80 16.33 9.29
CA ILE A 208 -13.00 15.76 10.38
C ILE A 208 -13.70 14.53 10.98
N GLY A 209 -15.03 14.59 11.09
CA GLY A 209 -15.87 13.47 11.53
C GLY A 209 -15.77 12.28 10.58
N ASP A 210 -15.84 12.53 9.28
CA ASP A 210 -15.78 11.50 8.25
C ASP A 210 -14.37 10.84 8.18
N TYR A 211 -13.29 11.63 8.32
CA TYR A 211 -11.93 11.10 8.47
C TYR A 211 -11.80 10.20 9.71
N SER A 212 -12.27 10.69 10.86
CA SER A 212 -12.19 9.95 12.12
C SER A 212 -12.97 8.63 12.07
N ARG A 213 -14.16 8.64 11.47
CA ARG A 213 -14.95 7.45 11.21
C ARG A 213 -14.23 6.46 10.31
N THR A 214 -13.67 6.94 9.21
CA THR A 214 -12.93 6.11 8.24
C THR A 214 -11.74 5.43 8.91
N LEU A 215 -10.96 6.17 9.70
CA LEU A 215 -9.84 5.64 10.46
C LEU A 215 -10.29 4.58 11.47
N LEU A 216 -11.35 4.86 12.24
CA LEU A 216 -11.86 3.92 13.22
C LEU A 216 -12.28 2.59 12.55
N ILE A 217 -13.02 2.66 11.46
CA ILE A 217 -13.46 1.47 10.70
C ILE A 217 -12.23 0.69 10.22
N TYR A 218 -11.24 1.38 9.67
CA TYR A 218 -10.03 0.74 9.14
C TYR A 218 -9.23 0.04 10.24
N TYR A 219 -8.94 0.74 11.35
CA TYR A 219 -8.16 0.19 12.46
C TYR A 219 -8.84 -1.03 13.07
N VAL A 220 -10.15 -0.91 13.37
CA VAL A 220 -10.93 -2.03 13.92
C VAL A 220 -10.92 -3.22 12.97
N LEU A 221 -11.09 -2.98 11.66
CA LEU A 221 -11.09 -4.06 10.68
C LEU A 221 -9.71 -4.71 10.52
N CYS A 222 -8.61 -3.96 10.55
CA CYS A 222 -7.27 -4.54 10.51
C CYS A 222 -7.00 -5.48 11.68
N PHE A 223 -7.35 -5.08 12.90
CA PHE A 223 -7.22 -5.96 14.06
C PHE A 223 -8.18 -7.16 13.96
N ALA A 224 -9.42 -6.95 13.54
CA ALA A 224 -10.36 -8.05 13.32
C ALA A 224 -9.83 -9.04 12.28
N TYR A 225 -9.25 -8.57 11.18
CA TYR A 225 -8.62 -9.39 10.14
C TYR A 225 -7.45 -10.21 10.69
N MET A 226 -6.57 -9.60 11.48
CA MET A 226 -5.45 -10.28 12.12
C MET A 226 -5.92 -11.42 13.04
N PHE A 227 -7.01 -11.22 13.80
CA PHE A 227 -7.51 -12.23 14.73
C PHE A 227 -8.46 -13.26 14.10
N THR A 228 -8.94 -13.04 12.88
CA THR A 228 -9.85 -13.97 12.18
C THR A 228 -9.16 -14.68 11.01
N PHE A 229 -8.59 -13.93 10.06
CA PHE A 229 -8.02 -14.48 8.83
C PHE A 229 -6.63 -15.08 9.01
N PHE A 230 -5.75 -14.47 9.80
CA PHE A 230 -4.44 -15.05 10.08
C PHE A 230 -4.55 -16.46 10.73
N PRO A 231 -5.41 -16.69 11.73
CA PRO A 231 -5.68 -18.05 12.22
C PRO A 231 -6.18 -19.02 11.16
N LEU A 232 -7.05 -18.56 10.25
CA LEU A 232 -7.53 -19.39 9.15
C LEU A 232 -6.40 -19.77 8.19
N TYR A 233 -5.56 -18.82 7.82
CA TYR A 233 -4.40 -19.06 6.97
C TYR A 233 -3.38 -19.99 7.63
N ALA A 234 -3.06 -19.75 8.90
CA ALA A 234 -2.17 -20.64 9.66
C ALA A 234 -2.76 -22.06 9.79
N ARG A 235 -4.07 -22.17 10.06
CA ARG A 235 -4.78 -23.46 10.13
C ARG A 235 -4.74 -24.20 8.80
N PHE A 236 -4.99 -23.48 7.71
CA PHE A 236 -4.88 -24.05 6.37
C PHE A 236 -3.45 -24.48 6.08
N GLY A 237 -2.44 -23.65 6.36
CA GLY A 237 -1.04 -23.91 6.06
C GLY A 237 -0.40 -25.00 6.93
N GLY A 238 -0.60 -24.96 8.26
CA GLY A 238 0.09 -25.82 9.23
C GLY A 238 -0.77 -26.91 9.88
N GLY A 239 -2.09 -26.91 9.66
CA GLY A 239 -2.98 -27.94 10.20
C GLY A 239 -3.24 -27.82 11.71
N LYS A 240 -3.31 -28.97 12.41
CA LYS A 240 -3.62 -29.01 13.85
C LYS A 240 -2.48 -28.40 14.67
N GLY A 241 -2.81 -27.46 15.58
CA GLY A 241 -1.84 -26.76 16.43
C GLY A 241 -1.24 -25.50 15.81
N ALA A 242 -1.41 -25.26 14.51
CA ALA A 242 -0.83 -24.11 13.82
C ALA A 242 -1.25 -22.76 14.40
N ILE A 243 -2.52 -22.59 14.77
CA ILE A 243 -3.03 -21.36 15.37
C ILE A 243 -2.25 -21.00 16.66
N LYS A 244 -2.03 -21.99 17.52
CA LYS A 244 -1.31 -21.79 18.79
C LYS A 244 0.15 -21.38 18.54
N VAL A 245 0.81 -22.03 17.59
CA VAL A 245 2.21 -21.76 17.23
C VAL A 245 2.30 -20.38 16.57
N MET A 246 1.37 -20.06 15.67
CA MET A 246 1.31 -18.75 15.01
C MET A 246 1.19 -17.62 16.05
N PHE A 247 0.20 -17.66 16.94
CA PHE A 247 0.03 -16.58 17.93
C PHE A 247 1.19 -16.47 18.92
N LYS A 248 1.87 -17.58 19.24
CA LYS A 248 3.07 -17.51 20.08
C LYS A 248 4.15 -16.61 19.49
N ASN A 249 4.28 -16.61 18.16
CA ASN A 249 5.38 -15.96 17.45
C ASN A 249 4.95 -14.70 16.66
N LEU A 250 3.64 -14.43 16.49
CA LEU A 250 3.08 -13.36 15.67
C LEU A 250 3.30 -11.96 16.28
N PHE A 251 3.15 -11.83 17.60
CA PHE A 251 3.04 -10.49 18.22
C PHE A 251 4.31 -9.66 18.13
N LYS A 252 5.48 -10.29 18.09
CA LYS A 252 6.76 -9.56 17.95
C LYS A 252 6.88 -8.89 16.59
N PRO A 253 6.75 -9.58 15.44
CA PRO A 253 6.73 -8.93 14.14
C PRO A 253 5.56 -7.96 13.96
N ALA A 254 4.36 -8.27 14.48
CA ALA A 254 3.23 -7.35 14.43
C ALA A 254 3.50 -6.02 15.15
N ALA A 255 4.11 -6.06 16.35
CA ALA A 255 4.46 -4.86 17.09
C ALA A 255 5.59 -4.06 16.41
N VAL A 256 6.59 -4.73 15.85
CA VAL A 256 7.69 -4.07 15.11
C VAL A 256 7.14 -3.39 13.86
N SER A 257 6.34 -4.08 13.06
CA SER A 257 5.78 -3.51 11.83
C SER A 257 4.81 -2.35 12.09
N PHE A 258 3.92 -2.49 13.08
CA PHE A 258 3.03 -1.42 13.50
C PHE A 258 3.80 -0.19 13.99
N GLY A 259 4.89 -0.41 14.75
CA GLY A 259 5.68 0.67 15.31
C GLY A 259 6.64 1.34 14.35
N THR A 260 7.12 0.65 13.33
CA THR A 260 8.09 1.17 12.37
C THR A 260 7.46 1.60 11.05
N CYS A 261 6.24 1.18 10.75
CA CYS A 261 5.61 1.31 9.43
C CYS A 261 6.53 0.78 8.30
N SER A 262 7.30 -0.28 8.58
CA SER A 262 8.28 -0.81 7.64
C SER A 262 8.29 -2.34 7.61
N SER A 263 7.83 -2.91 6.50
CA SER A 263 7.91 -4.35 6.27
C SER A 263 9.37 -4.83 6.20
N VAL A 264 10.26 -4.03 5.60
CA VAL A 264 11.69 -4.36 5.50
C VAL A 264 12.36 -4.41 6.89
N ALA A 265 12.05 -3.46 7.78
CA ALA A 265 12.55 -3.47 9.16
C ALA A 265 12.02 -4.65 9.98
N THR A 266 10.93 -5.27 9.54
CA THR A 266 10.30 -6.41 10.21
C THR A 266 10.87 -7.77 9.76
N ILE A 267 11.60 -7.83 8.64
CA ILE A 267 12.19 -9.09 8.12
C ILE A 267 12.93 -9.89 9.20
N PRO A 268 13.84 -9.31 10.00
CA PRO A 268 14.57 -10.09 11.00
C PRO A 268 13.66 -10.76 12.04
N THR A 269 12.61 -10.07 12.48
CA THR A 269 11.67 -10.62 13.47
C THR A 269 10.74 -11.66 12.85
N ASN A 270 10.39 -11.53 11.58
CA ASN A 270 9.67 -12.54 10.83
C ASN A 270 10.53 -13.80 10.62
N MET A 271 11.82 -13.65 10.32
CA MET A 271 12.75 -14.78 10.20
C MET A 271 12.86 -15.56 11.50
N GLU A 272 13.02 -14.87 12.64
CA GLU A 272 13.03 -15.49 13.96
C GLU A 272 11.72 -16.23 14.25
N ALA A 273 10.57 -15.62 13.99
CA ALA A 273 9.26 -16.22 14.16
C ALA A 273 9.08 -17.50 13.28
N ALA A 274 9.55 -17.45 12.04
CA ALA A 274 9.50 -18.59 11.10
C ALA A 274 10.41 -19.74 11.55
N GLU A 275 11.63 -19.45 12.02
CA GLU A 275 12.57 -20.44 12.54
C GLU A 275 12.03 -21.12 13.81
N GLU A 276 11.48 -20.35 14.76
CA GLU A 276 10.84 -20.91 15.96
C GLU A 276 9.64 -21.79 15.64
N THR A 277 8.92 -21.47 14.57
CA THR A 277 7.78 -22.24 14.06
C THR A 277 8.21 -23.53 13.37
N GLY A 278 9.43 -23.58 12.83
CA GLY A 278 9.97 -24.72 12.08
C GLY A 278 9.65 -24.67 10.59
N ILE A 279 9.42 -23.47 10.05
CA ILE A 279 9.34 -23.27 8.60
C ILE A 279 10.73 -23.44 8.01
N SER A 280 10.82 -24.13 6.86
CA SER A 280 12.10 -24.42 6.24
C SER A 280 12.85 -23.16 5.81
N LYS A 281 14.18 -23.20 5.87
CA LYS A 281 15.03 -22.08 5.43
C LYS A 281 14.83 -21.73 3.96
N ASP A 282 14.55 -22.71 3.10
CA ASP A 282 14.28 -22.50 1.68
C ASP A 282 13.04 -21.61 1.48
N VAL A 283 11.98 -21.84 2.25
CA VAL A 283 10.76 -21.03 2.23
C VAL A 283 10.99 -19.68 2.89
N THR A 284 11.58 -19.64 4.09
CA THR A 284 11.82 -18.41 4.86
C THR A 284 12.66 -17.40 4.07
N ASN A 285 13.75 -17.86 3.44
CA ASN A 285 14.67 -17.00 2.69
C ASN A 285 14.09 -16.42 1.40
N ILE A 286 12.99 -16.98 0.89
CA ILE A 286 12.31 -16.47 -0.31
C ILE A 286 11.05 -15.69 0.10
N VAL A 287 10.18 -16.27 0.92
CA VAL A 287 8.87 -15.70 1.23
C VAL A 287 9.00 -14.37 1.98
N LEU A 288 9.86 -14.29 3.01
CA LEU A 288 9.89 -13.12 3.87
C LEU A 288 10.51 -11.87 3.21
N PRO A 289 11.65 -11.97 2.47
CA PRO A 289 12.14 -10.82 1.73
C PRO A 289 11.23 -10.41 0.58
N LEU A 290 10.61 -11.38 -0.12
CA LEU A 290 9.65 -11.12 -1.18
C LEU A 290 8.37 -10.50 -0.62
N GLY A 291 7.88 -11.02 0.52
CA GLY A 291 6.70 -10.51 1.20
C GLY A 291 6.85 -9.07 1.64
N ALA A 292 7.99 -8.70 2.20
CA ALA A 292 8.26 -7.32 2.60
C ALA A 292 8.11 -6.28 1.47
N THR A 293 8.09 -6.73 0.20
CA THR A 293 7.91 -5.86 -0.96
C THR A 293 6.63 -6.12 -1.76
N MET A 294 6.01 -7.29 -1.63
CA MET A 294 4.89 -7.72 -2.48
C MET A 294 3.64 -8.16 -1.72
N HIS A 295 3.74 -8.53 -0.45
CA HIS A 295 2.59 -8.95 0.36
C HIS A 295 1.96 -7.75 1.05
N MET A 296 0.82 -7.29 0.56
CA MET A 296 0.26 -6.00 0.90
C MET A 296 -1.25 -6.08 1.21
N ASP A 297 -1.66 -7.04 2.07
CA ASP A 297 -3.07 -7.23 2.46
C ASP A 297 -3.66 -5.96 3.08
N GLY A 298 -2.94 -5.33 4.01
CA GLY A 298 -3.34 -4.07 4.62
C GLY A 298 -3.39 -2.93 3.61
N SER A 299 -2.39 -2.83 2.73
CA SER A 299 -2.39 -1.80 1.68
C SER A 299 -3.53 -2.00 0.68
N ALA A 300 -3.90 -3.24 0.35
CA ALA A 300 -5.06 -3.53 -0.49
C ALA A 300 -6.37 -3.08 0.18
N MET A 301 -6.53 -3.33 1.48
CA MET A 301 -7.66 -2.78 2.26
C MET A 301 -7.63 -1.24 2.28
N SER A 302 -6.45 -0.65 2.47
CA SER A 302 -6.26 0.80 2.45
C SER A 302 -6.62 1.43 1.10
N ALA A 303 -6.31 0.77 -0.01
CA ALA A 303 -6.70 1.23 -1.34
C ALA A 303 -8.23 1.30 -1.49
N ILE A 304 -8.94 0.26 -1.08
CA ILE A 304 -10.40 0.19 -1.17
C ILE A 304 -11.08 1.26 -0.31
N ILE A 305 -10.64 1.44 0.95
CA ILE A 305 -11.27 2.42 1.83
C ILE A 305 -11.02 3.87 1.36
N LYS A 306 -9.84 4.15 0.79
CA LYS A 306 -9.53 5.45 0.19
C LYS A 306 -10.40 5.75 -1.02
N VAL A 307 -10.56 4.79 -1.92
CA VAL A 307 -11.45 4.93 -3.08
C VAL A 307 -12.88 5.15 -2.63
N ALA A 308 -13.39 4.32 -1.71
CA ALA A 308 -14.75 4.46 -1.17
C ALA A 308 -14.97 5.82 -0.47
N PHE A 309 -13.98 6.31 0.29
CA PHE A 309 -14.05 7.62 0.91
C PHE A 309 -14.13 8.75 -0.12
N LEU A 310 -13.28 8.71 -1.14
CA LEU A 310 -13.27 9.71 -2.22
C LEU A 310 -14.57 9.68 -3.03
N PHE A 311 -15.12 8.50 -3.33
CA PHE A 311 -16.45 8.40 -3.95
C PHE A 311 -17.51 9.10 -3.11
N GLY A 312 -17.48 8.91 -1.78
CA GLY A 312 -18.37 9.62 -0.85
C GLY A 312 -18.17 11.12 -0.85
N ILE A 313 -16.93 11.63 -0.83
CA ILE A 313 -16.60 13.07 -0.90
C ILE A 313 -17.14 13.69 -2.19
N PHE A 314 -17.02 12.98 -3.32
CA PHE A 314 -17.50 13.46 -4.62
C PHE A 314 -19.00 13.16 -4.88
N GLY A 315 -19.72 12.68 -3.87
CA GLY A 315 -21.15 12.38 -3.99
C GLY A 315 -21.49 11.27 -5.00
N LYS A 316 -20.51 10.41 -5.33
CA LYS A 316 -20.66 9.31 -6.29
C LYS A 316 -20.90 7.98 -5.56
N ASP A 317 -21.67 7.08 -6.17
CA ASP A 317 -21.84 5.72 -5.61
C ASP A 317 -20.62 4.85 -5.94
N PHE A 318 -20.07 4.19 -4.93
CA PHE A 318 -19.02 3.19 -5.09
C PHE A 318 -19.66 1.82 -5.33
N GLY A 319 -20.09 1.63 -6.56
CA GLY A 319 -20.80 0.42 -7.00
C GLY A 319 -19.90 -0.80 -7.16
N THR A 320 -20.53 -1.92 -7.57
CA THR A 320 -19.82 -3.19 -7.75
C THR A 320 -18.82 -3.14 -8.92
N GLY A 321 -19.12 -2.37 -9.97
CA GLY A 321 -18.24 -2.23 -11.13
C GLY A 321 -16.93 -1.54 -10.75
N GLU A 322 -17.03 -0.39 -10.09
CA GLU A 322 -15.89 0.38 -9.58
C GLU A 322 -15.11 -0.42 -8.54
N ALA A 323 -15.79 -1.19 -7.70
CA ALA A 323 -15.17 -2.04 -6.70
C ALA A 323 -14.33 -3.17 -7.33
N ILE A 324 -14.82 -3.84 -8.38
CA ILE A 324 -14.04 -4.87 -9.08
C ILE A 324 -12.77 -4.25 -9.66
N LEU A 325 -12.88 -3.10 -10.33
CA LEU A 325 -11.72 -2.39 -10.85
C LEU A 325 -10.77 -1.97 -9.71
N ALA A 326 -11.30 -1.43 -8.61
CA ALA A 326 -10.49 -1.03 -7.45
C ALA A 326 -9.75 -2.22 -6.81
N ILE A 327 -10.38 -3.38 -6.70
CA ILE A 327 -9.76 -4.62 -6.19
C ILE A 327 -8.64 -5.07 -7.12
N VAL A 328 -8.87 -5.10 -8.43
CA VAL A 328 -7.84 -5.47 -9.41
C VAL A 328 -6.66 -4.50 -9.33
N VAL A 329 -6.94 -3.19 -9.32
CA VAL A 329 -5.90 -2.16 -9.20
C VAL A 329 -5.17 -2.28 -7.87
N ALA A 330 -5.86 -2.53 -6.75
CA ALA A 330 -5.26 -2.71 -5.44
C ALA A 330 -4.29 -3.91 -5.41
N ILE A 331 -4.65 -5.05 -6.01
CA ILE A 331 -3.78 -6.23 -6.10
C ILE A 331 -2.53 -5.91 -6.93
N PHE A 332 -2.68 -5.31 -8.11
CA PHE A 332 -1.54 -5.00 -8.99
C PHE A 332 -0.67 -3.88 -8.43
N SER A 333 -1.25 -2.82 -7.87
CA SER A 333 -0.49 -1.73 -7.26
C SER A 333 0.26 -2.19 -6.01
N SER A 334 -0.30 -3.14 -5.25
CA SER A 334 0.34 -3.70 -4.06
C SER A 334 1.62 -4.47 -4.40
N VAL A 335 1.63 -5.20 -5.52
CA VAL A 335 2.85 -5.87 -6.03
C VAL A 335 3.93 -4.88 -6.47
N ALA A 336 3.53 -3.66 -6.83
CA ALA A 336 4.40 -2.60 -7.30
C ALA A 336 4.86 -1.62 -6.20
N MET A 337 4.27 -1.70 -5.00
CA MET A 337 4.64 -0.82 -3.88
C MET A 337 5.88 -1.36 -3.17
N SER A 338 6.83 -0.49 -2.85
CA SER A 338 7.99 -0.87 -2.04
C SER A 338 7.62 -0.88 -0.56
N GLY A 339 8.04 -1.91 0.18
CA GLY A 339 7.81 -2.07 1.63
C GLY A 339 8.60 -1.09 2.52
N ILE A 340 8.70 0.16 2.11
CA ILE A 340 9.47 1.22 2.77
C ILE A 340 8.50 2.16 3.51
N PRO A 341 8.88 2.67 4.70
CA PRO A 341 8.04 3.57 5.46
C PRO A 341 7.55 4.76 4.63
N GLY A 342 6.26 5.02 4.70
CA GLY A 342 5.64 6.09 3.93
C GLY A 342 5.59 5.83 2.43
N GLY A 343 5.46 4.56 1.99
CA GLY A 343 5.37 4.01 0.60
C GLY A 343 5.10 4.96 -0.57
N GLY A 344 5.26 6.21 -0.30
CA GLY A 344 5.44 7.31 -1.19
C GLY A 344 4.22 7.77 -1.98
N GLY A 345 3.01 7.51 -1.53
CA GLY A 345 1.83 8.01 -2.25
C GLY A 345 1.68 7.47 -3.68
N THR A 346 2.45 6.43 -4.04
CA THR A 346 2.42 5.84 -5.39
C THR A 346 1.11 5.10 -5.62
N GLY A 347 0.66 4.34 -4.63
CA GLY A 347 -0.61 3.62 -4.69
C GLY A 347 -1.78 4.60 -4.77
N GLU A 348 -1.75 5.65 -3.97
CA GLU A 348 -2.74 6.73 -3.96
C GLU A 348 -2.81 7.45 -5.31
N LEU A 349 -1.66 7.68 -5.91
CA LEU A 349 -1.64 8.30 -7.23
C LEU A 349 -2.28 7.43 -8.29
N VAL A 350 -1.95 6.13 -8.33
CA VAL A 350 -2.55 5.17 -9.26
C VAL A 350 -4.07 5.17 -9.09
N LEU A 351 -4.55 5.07 -7.84
CA LEU A 351 -5.97 5.09 -7.54
C LEU A 351 -6.64 6.40 -8.00
N CYS A 352 -6.07 7.55 -7.64
CA CYS A 352 -6.65 8.84 -8.00
C CYS A 352 -6.61 9.09 -9.51
N THR A 353 -5.57 8.64 -10.21
CA THR A 353 -5.49 8.79 -11.68
C THR A 353 -6.55 7.95 -12.39
N ILE A 354 -6.89 6.78 -11.86
CA ILE A 354 -7.89 5.89 -12.47
C ILE A 354 -9.32 6.34 -12.18
N PHE A 355 -9.60 6.69 -10.92
CA PHE A 355 -10.96 6.93 -10.46
C PHE A 355 -11.35 8.42 -10.46
N PHE A 356 -10.38 9.33 -10.37
CA PHE A 356 -10.59 10.77 -10.17
C PHE A 356 -9.61 11.61 -11.01
N PRO A 357 -9.45 11.37 -12.32
CA PRO A 357 -8.44 12.05 -13.14
C PRO A 357 -8.63 13.57 -13.15
N ASP A 358 -9.88 14.04 -13.17
CA ASP A 358 -10.21 15.46 -13.24
C ASP A 358 -10.25 16.14 -11.88
N GLN A 359 -10.36 15.37 -10.78
CA GLN A 359 -10.37 15.86 -9.40
C GLN A 359 -9.04 15.62 -8.66
N MET A 360 -7.95 15.37 -9.38
CA MET A 360 -6.64 15.01 -8.80
C MET A 360 -6.14 15.99 -7.74
N ALA A 361 -6.40 17.30 -7.92
CA ALA A 361 -5.96 18.33 -6.99
C ALA A 361 -6.57 18.18 -5.59
N ILE A 362 -7.76 17.59 -5.50
CA ILE A 362 -8.47 17.34 -4.23
C ILE A 362 -8.29 15.88 -3.80
N ALA A 363 -8.50 14.94 -4.71
CA ALA A 363 -8.48 13.52 -4.41
C ALA A 363 -7.11 13.03 -3.89
N TYR A 364 -6.03 13.45 -4.53
CA TYR A 364 -4.71 12.93 -4.20
C TYR A 364 -4.19 13.35 -2.81
N PRO A 365 -4.27 14.63 -2.38
CA PRO A 365 -3.91 15.02 -1.02
C PRO A 365 -4.74 14.32 0.05
N ILE A 366 -6.06 14.13 -0.19
CA ILE A 366 -6.96 13.38 0.70
C ILE A 366 -6.48 11.93 0.81
N ALA A 367 -6.21 11.29 -0.32
CA ALA A 367 -5.74 9.90 -0.36
C ALA A 367 -4.40 9.72 0.35
N ILE A 368 -3.43 10.63 0.16
CA ILE A 368 -2.14 10.60 0.88
C ILE A 368 -2.34 10.78 2.38
N ALA A 369 -3.17 11.74 2.79
CA ALA A 369 -3.42 11.96 4.21
C ALA A 369 -4.00 10.70 4.87
N LEU A 370 -5.03 10.11 4.26
CA LEU A 370 -5.57 8.83 4.72
C LEU A 370 -4.51 7.73 4.70
N GLY A 371 -3.72 7.62 3.61
CA GLY A 371 -2.66 6.64 3.46
C GLY A 371 -1.67 6.67 4.62
N ASN A 372 -1.17 7.84 4.96
CA ASN A 372 -0.24 8.00 6.08
C ASN A 372 -0.86 7.66 7.45
N LEU A 373 -2.16 7.96 7.64
CA LEU A 373 -2.86 7.69 8.89
C LEU A 373 -3.18 6.20 9.09
N VAL A 374 -3.42 5.48 8.02
CA VAL A 374 -3.72 4.03 8.05
C VAL A 374 -2.47 3.16 7.94
N ASP A 375 -1.30 3.73 7.68
CA ASP A 375 -0.05 2.99 7.46
C ASP A 375 0.37 2.07 8.62
N PRO A 376 0.27 2.45 9.92
CA PRO A 376 0.64 1.55 11.00
C PRO A 376 -0.11 0.20 10.99
N PRO A 377 -1.44 0.15 10.99
CA PRO A 377 -2.17 -1.12 10.92
C PRO A 377 -2.09 -1.79 9.55
N ALA A 378 -1.93 -1.03 8.45
CA ALA A 378 -1.69 -1.60 7.13
C ALA A 378 -0.37 -2.37 7.09
N THR A 379 0.72 -1.76 7.53
CA THR A 379 2.04 -2.38 7.56
C THR A 379 2.09 -3.55 8.54
N MET A 380 1.34 -3.48 9.64
CA MET A 380 1.18 -4.62 10.55
C MET A 380 0.59 -5.84 9.82
N LEU A 381 -0.48 -5.67 9.05
CA LEU A 381 -1.07 -6.76 8.28
C LEU A 381 -0.13 -7.25 7.17
N ASN A 382 0.52 -6.33 6.45
CA ASN A 382 1.46 -6.67 5.40
C ASN A 382 2.59 -7.54 5.96
N ALA A 383 3.39 -6.98 6.86
CA ALA A 383 4.63 -7.59 7.32
C ALA A 383 4.41 -8.79 8.26
N ALA A 384 3.49 -8.70 9.23
CA ALA A 384 3.18 -9.88 10.06
C ALA A 384 2.46 -10.96 9.27
N GLY A 385 1.74 -10.57 8.21
CA GLY A 385 1.13 -11.47 7.24
C GLY A 385 2.16 -12.29 6.45
N ASP A 386 3.37 -11.79 6.19
CA ASP A 386 4.46 -12.54 5.55
C ASP A 386 4.79 -13.83 6.30
N TYR A 387 4.91 -13.70 7.63
CA TYR A 387 5.13 -14.86 8.50
C TYR A 387 3.96 -15.84 8.40
N VAL A 388 2.71 -15.36 8.38
CA VAL A 388 1.53 -16.22 8.27
C VAL A 388 1.41 -16.86 6.89
N ALA A 389 1.67 -16.12 5.83
CA ALA A 389 1.68 -16.63 4.46
C ALA A 389 2.72 -17.74 4.26
N SER A 390 3.85 -17.67 4.98
CA SER A 390 4.87 -18.71 4.93
C SER A 390 4.38 -20.10 5.39
N PHE A 391 3.35 -20.19 6.26
CA PHE A 391 2.69 -21.46 6.58
C PHE A 391 2.01 -22.08 5.37
N ILE A 392 1.36 -21.27 4.55
CA ILE A 392 0.68 -21.73 3.33
C ILE A 392 1.70 -22.22 2.32
N VAL A 393 2.76 -21.45 2.10
CA VAL A 393 3.82 -21.81 1.15
C VAL A 393 4.52 -23.08 1.60
N GLU A 394 4.86 -23.22 2.89
CA GLU A 394 5.49 -24.40 3.45
C GLU A 394 4.63 -25.65 3.24
N ARG A 395 3.30 -25.53 3.37
CA ARG A 395 2.38 -26.64 3.07
C ARG A 395 2.51 -27.17 1.64
N PHE A 396 2.63 -26.25 0.66
CA PHE A 396 2.75 -26.63 -0.74
C PHE A 396 4.14 -27.17 -1.12
N VAL A 397 5.17 -26.78 -0.35
CA VAL A 397 6.55 -27.19 -0.56
C VAL A 397 6.87 -28.50 0.16
N SER A 398 6.59 -28.56 1.46
CA SER A 398 6.98 -29.68 2.36
C SER A 398 5.83 -30.63 2.70
N GLY A 399 4.61 -30.33 2.23
CA GLY A 399 3.42 -31.17 2.42
C GLY A 399 2.57 -30.79 3.64
N LYS A 400 1.39 -31.43 3.76
CA LYS A 400 0.36 -31.02 4.73
C LYS A 400 0.76 -31.22 6.19
N ASP A 401 1.67 -32.15 6.48
CA ASP A 401 2.01 -32.59 7.83
C ASP A 401 3.35 -32.01 8.32
N TRP A 402 3.89 -30.99 7.65
CA TRP A 402 5.19 -30.41 7.96
C TRP A 402 5.29 -29.94 9.42
N LEU A 403 4.28 -29.24 9.92
CA LEU A 403 4.28 -28.70 11.28
C LEU A 403 4.17 -29.81 12.33
N GLN A 404 3.34 -30.83 12.09
CA GLN A 404 3.19 -32.01 13.00
C GLN A 404 4.51 -32.80 13.12
N LYS A 405 5.22 -32.98 12.01
CA LYS A 405 6.55 -33.63 12.00
C LYS A 405 7.55 -32.78 12.80
N HIS A 406 7.56 -31.46 12.64
CA HIS A 406 8.42 -30.57 13.41
C HIS A 406 8.10 -30.59 14.90
N LEU A 407 6.82 -30.52 15.28
CA LEU A 407 6.40 -30.58 16.67
C LEU A 407 6.66 -31.94 17.33
N ALA A 408 6.61 -33.02 16.57
CA ALA A 408 6.96 -34.36 17.07
C ALA A 408 8.48 -34.52 17.31
N ALA A 409 9.30 -33.95 16.47
CA ALA A 409 10.77 -33.95 16.60
C ALA A 409 11.30 -33.09 17.77
N LYS A 410 10.50 -32.17 18.30
CA LYS A 410 10.83 -31.32 19.47
C LYS A 410 10.39 -31.93 20.82
N LYS A 411 9.65 -33.02 20.81
CA LYS A 411 9.30 -33.80 22.00
C LYS A 411 10.31 -34.92 22.25
#